data_8532a1c3cd5fb28eb297c7b649036c79
#
_entry.id   8532a1c3cd5fb28eb297c7b649036c79
#
_cell.length_a   1.000
_cell.length_b   1.000
_cell.length_c   1.000
_cell.angle_alpha   90.00
_cell.angle_beta   90.00
_cell.angle_gamma   90.00
#
_symmetry.space_group_name_H-M   'P 1'
#
loop_
_entity.id
_entity.type
_entity.pdbx_description
1 polymer ?
#
loop_
_entity_poly.entity_id
_entity_poly.type
_entity_poly.pdbx_seq_one_letter_code
_entity_poly.pdbx_strand_id
1 'polypeptide(L)'
;MARAATIKPTAKPERLHGHLEPTPDGSVYVNPAAMQWKPSQFEGIEIKVLYEDKTRGEMTCLLKWQPGTTLPFHKHPEIEQSYVLSGSFSDHDGIARTGEYVWRKPTSMHETHSAEGCVILAVYRKPNIFRNSAGFEPGGKRVKTDRAPTTFDAKAKITTKAIVKVPAKVKAKAGAKVKA
;
A
#
# COMPACT_ATOMS: atom_id res chain seq x y z
N MET A 1 -6.43 -17.87 50.67
CA MET A 1 -6.77 -18.07 49.24
C MET A 1 -7.45 -16.80 48.73
N ALA A 2 -6.78 -16.00 47.90
CA ALA A 2 -7.35 -14.76 47.36
C ALA A 2 -8.25 -15.11 46.17
N ARG A 3 -9.50 -14.65 46.16
CA ARG A 3 -10.43 -14.78 45.06
C ARG A 3 -9.95 -13.87 43.89
N ALA A 4 -9.73 -14.45 42.73
CA ALA A 4 -9.49 -13.69 41.50
C ALA A 4 -10.72 -12.81 41.21
N ALA A 5 -10.53 -11.50 41.11
CA ALA A 5 -11.54 -10.57 40.67
C ALA A 5 -11.87 -10.83 39.20
N THR A 6 -13.11 -11.24 38.92
CA THR A 6 -13.61 -11.37 37.55
C THR A 6 -13.83 -9.97 36.98
N ILE A 7 -12.93 -9.53 36.11
CA ILE A 7 -13.11 -8.29 35.35
C ILE A 7 -14.24 -8.55 34.35
N LYS A 8 -15.41 -7.92 34.57
CA LYS A 8 -16.49 -7.91 33.58
C LYS A 8 -15.98 -7.15 32.34
N PRO A 9 -16.16 -7.70 31.12
CA PRO A 9 -15.82 -6.96 29.93
C PRO A 9 -16.71 -5.71 29.88
N THR A 10 -16.09 -4.53 29.92
CA THR A 10 -16.76 -3.27 29.62
C THR A 10 -17.27 -3.32 28.20
N ALA A 11 -18.53 -2.90 27.98
CA ALA A 11 -19.10 -2.82 26.62
C ALA A 11 -18.12 -2.12 25.69
N LYS A 12 -17.85 -2.72 24.51
CA LYS A 12 -17.01 -2.09 23.50
C LYS A 12 -17.59 -0.71 23.18
N PRO A 13 -16.79 0.37 23.21
CA PRO A 13 -17.27 1.67 22.79
C PRO A 13 -17.79 1.58 21.37
N GLU A 14 -18.97 2.12 21.14
CA GLU A 14 -19.61 2.17 19.82
C GLU A 14 -18.77 3.04 18.88
N ARG A 15 -18.18 2.44 17.86
CA ARG A 15 -17.31 3.13 16.92
C ARG A 15 -18.16 3.77 15.81
N LEU A 16 -18.71 4.95 16.08
CA LEU A 16 -19.63 5.63 15.16
C LEU A 16 -18.95 6.47 14.07
N HIS A 17 -17.66 6.82 14.22
CA HIS A 17 -16.97 7.71 13.29
C HIS A 17 -15.58 7.18 12.91
N GLY A 18 -15.06 7.64 11.75
CA GLY A 18 -13.80 7.16 11.19
C GLY A 18 -12.57 7.43 12.08
N HIS A 19 -12.55 8.55 12.81
CA HIS A 19 -11.56 8.88 13.84
C HIS A 19 -12.22 9.00 15.18
N LEU A 20 -11.60 8.43 16.20
CA LEU A 20 -11.99 8.57 17.60
C LEU A 20 -10.94 9.39 18.33
N GLU A 21 -11.35 10.11 19.37
CA GLU A 21 -10.43 10.79 20.28
C GLU A 21 -9.43 9.80 20.89
N PRO A 22 -8.19 10.24 21.16
CA PRO A 22 -7.21 9.41 21.85
C PRO A 22 -7.75 8.88 23.17
N THR A 23 -7.47 7.61 23.44
CA THR A 23 -7.76 7.03 24.77
C THR A 23 -6.85 7.68 25.82
N PRO A 24 -7.16 7.54 27.13
CA PRO A 24 -6.29 8.02 28.21
C PRO A 24 -4.84 7.50 28.07
N ASP A 25 -4.66 6.31 27.48
CA ASP A 25 -3.35 5.70 27.25
C ASP A 25 -2.69 6.14 25.93
N GLY A 26 -3.26 7.12 25.23
CA GLY A 26 -2.73 7.69 23.99
C GLY A 26 -3.03 6.88 22.72
N SER A 27 -3.83 5.81 22.78
CA SER A 27 -4.22 5.03 21.59
C SER A 27 -5.33 5.75 20.83
N VAL A 28 -5.19 5.83 19.49
CA VAL A 28 -6.22 6.35 18.59
C VAL A 28 -6.75 5.20 17.74
N TYR A 29 -8.05 4.98 17.81
CA TYR A 29 -8.74 3.98 17.02
C TYR A 29 -9.33 4.63 15.77
N VAL A 30 -9.06 4.05 14.60
CA VAL A 30 -9.58 4.51 13.31
C VAL A 30 -10.42 3.40 12.69
N ASN A 31 -11.62 3.74 12.20
CA ASN A 31 -12.46 2.85 11.43
C ASN A 31 -12.51 3.30 9.96
N PRO A 32 -11.67 2.77 9.07
CA PRO A 32 -11.63 3.20 7.68
C PRO A 32 -12.93 2.94 6.92
N ALA A 33 -13.75 1.96 7.35
CA ALA A 33 -15.04 1.68 6.71
C ALA A 33 -16.04 2.84 6.90
N ALA A 34 -15.97 3.54 8.03
CA ALA A 34 -16.82 4.70 8.31
C ALA A 34 -16.31 6.01 7.69
N MET A 35 -15.09 6.02 7.13
CA MET A 35 -14.52 7.21 6.51
C MET A 35 -14.98 7.35 5.05
N GLN A 36 -15.18 8.60 4.62
CA GLN A 36 -15.43 8.91 3.21
C GLN A 36 -14.11 8.95 2.44
N TRP A 37 -14.11 8.42 1.22
CA TRP A 37 -13.03 8.63 0.26
C TRP A 37 -13.01 10.10 -0.17
N LYS A 38 -11.84 10.70 -0.21
CA LYS A 38 -11.63 12.07 -0.68
C LYS A 38 -10.75 12.04 -1.92
N PRO A 39 -10.97 12.92 -2.91
CA PRO A 39 -10.06 13.07 -4.02
C PRO A 39 -8.64 13.38 -3.51
N SER A 40 -7.64 12.71 -4.05
CA SER A 40 -6.25 13.11 -3.85
C SER A 40 -5.87 14.26 -4.80
N GLN A 41 -4.61 14.67 -4.76
CA GLN A 41 -4.08 15.64 -5.73
C GLN A 41 -3.88 15.04 -7.14
N PHE A 42 -3.99 13.72 -7.28
CA PHE A 42 -3.79 12.99 -8.53
C PHE A 42 -5.12 12.49 -9.06
N GLU A 43 -5.35 12.68 -10.34
CA GLU A 43 -6.54 12.18 -11.01
C GLU A 43 -6.63 10.66 -10.92
N GLY A 44 -7.84 10.14 -10.69
CA GLY A 44 -8.08 8.70 -10.54
C GLY A 44 -7.63 8.11 -9.19
N ILE A 45 -7.11 8.91 -8.25
CA ILE A 45 -6.71 8.45 -6.93
C ILE A 45 -7.53 9.12 -5.85
N GLU A 46 -8.15 8.32 -4.99
CA GLU A 46 -8.83 8.75 -3.77
C GLU A 46 -8.06 8.31 -2.53
N ILE A 47 -8.20 9.07 -1.43
CA ILE A 47 -7.44 8.87 -0.20
C ILE A 47 -8.34 8.84 1.04
N LYS A 48 -7.97 7.99 2.02
CA LYS A 48 -8.41 8.09 3.42
C LYS A 48 -7.17 8.20 4.30
N VAL A 49 -6.97 9.32 4.95
CA VAL A 49 -5.84 9.54 5.86
C VAL A 49 -6.16 8.90 7.21
N LEU A 50 -5.38 7.89 7.60
CA LEU A 50 -5.55 7.16 8.86
C LEU A 50 -4.73 7.79 9.98
N TYR A 51 -3.55 8.31 9.66
CA TYR A 51 -2.64 9.01 10.55
C TYR A 51 -1.87 10.08 9.77
N GLU A 52 -1.68 11.24 10.36
CA GLU A 52 -0.84 12.30 9.80
C GLU A 52 -0.12 13.05 10.91
N ASP A 53 1.19 13.24 10.74
CA ASP A 53 1.99 14.20 11.50
C ASP A 53 2.64 15.19 10.54
N LYS A 54 2.03 16.37 10.41
CA LYS A 54 2.50 17.43 9.51
C LYS A 54 3.87 17.97 9.91
N THR A 55 4.21 17.96 11.18
CA THR A 55 5.50 18.45 11.69
C THR A 55 6.63 17.54 11.24
N ARG A 56 6.43 16.23 11.32
CA ARG A 56 7.38 15.22 10.86
C ARG A 56 7.23 14.85 9.40
N GLY A 57 6.10 15.18 8.79
CA GLY A 57 5.75 14.81 7.42
C GLY A 57 5.40 13.33 7.28
N GLU A 58 4.98 12.68 8.37
CA GLU A 58 4.58 11.28 8.37
C GLU A 58 3.11 11.15 8.01
N MET A 59 2.77 10.12 7.24
CA MET A 59 1.38 9.82 6.89
C MET A 59 1.18 8.31 6.72
N THR A 60 0.06 7.81 7.22
CA THR A 60 -0.48 6.49 6.90
C THR A 60 -1.86 6.67 6.29
N CYS A 61 -2.09 6.10 5.12
CA CYS A 61 -3.35 6.27 4.42
C CYS A 61 -3.76 5.02 3.63
N LEU A 62 -5.03 4.96 3.27
CA LEU A 62 -5.49 4.11 2.18
C LEU A 62 -5.55 4.95 0.91
N LEU A 63 -5.04 4.40 -0.18
CA LEU A 63 -5.18 4.94 -1.53
C LEU A 63 -6.03 3.97 -2.34
N LYS A 64 -7.03 4.51 -3.04
CA LYS A 64 -7.84 3.77 -4.01
C LYS A 64 -7.58 4.35 -5.39
N TRP A 65 -7.11 3.52 -6.29
CA TRP A 65 -6.75 3.87 -7.65
C TRP A 65 -7.82 3.34 -8.61
N GLN A 66 -8.27 4.18 -9.52
CA GLN A 66 -9.13 3.75 -10.61
C GLN A 66 -8.34 2.94 -11.64
N PRO A 67 -8.99 2.04 -12.39
CA PRO A 67 -8.33 1.35 -13.51
C PRO A 67 -7.67 2.32 -14.49
N GLY A 68 -6.46 2.00 -14.93
CA GLY A 68 -5.68 2.81 -15.86
C GLY A 68 -4.96 4.01 -15.22
N THR A 69 -5.03 4.18 -13.90
CA THR A 69 -4.41 5.31 -13.20
C THR A 69 -2.89 5.18 -13.15
N THR A 70 -2.21 6.30 -13.35
CA THR A 70 -0.77 6.45 -13.19
C THR A 70 -0.46 7.51 -12.13
N LEU A 71 0.36 7.15 -11.14
CA LEU A 71 0.98 8.11 -10.24
C LEU A 71 2.27 8.60 -10.89
N PRO A 72 2.42 9.91 -11.15
CA PRO A 72 3.55 10.45 -11.90
C PRO A 72 4.90 10.14 -11.27
N PHE A 73 5.95 10.24 -12.09
CA PHE A 73 7.33 10.02 -11.66
C PHE A 73 7.69 10.87 -10.45
N HIS A 74 8.16 10.21 -9.39
CA HIS A 74 8.45 10.83 -8.11
C HIS A 74 9.66 10.18 -7.41
N LYS A 75 10.20 10.91 -6.42
CA LYS A 75 11.30 10.49 -5.57
C LYS A 75 10.79 10.29 -4.14
N HIS A 76 11.29 9.25 -3.49
CA HIS A 76 11.07 8.98 -2.06
C HIS A 76 12.19 9.63 -1.24
N PRO A 77 11.95 10.71 -0.46
CA PRO A 77 12.98 11.26 0.42
C PRO A 77 13.35 10.29 1.54
N GLU A 78 12.38 9.52 2.01
CA GLU A 78 12.50 8.50 3.05
C GLU A 78 11.84 7.19 2.58
N ILE A 79 11.90 6.17 3.44
CA ILE A 79 11.25 4.88 3.16
C ILE A 79 9.75 5.08 2.94
N GLU A 80 9.24 4.47 1.87
CA GLU A 80 7.81 4.29 1.62
C GLU A 80 7.47 2.81 1.71
N GLN A 81 6.33 2.48 2.29
CA GLN A 81 5.86 1.11 2.43
C GLN A 81 4.43 1.01 1.91
N SER A 82 4.13 -0.05 1.17
CA SER A 82 2.81 -0.30 0.62
C SER A 82 2.41 -1.76 0.78
N TYR A 83 1.19 -1.99 1.24
CA TYR A 83 0.55 -3.31 1.29
C TYR A 83 -0.69 -3.30 0.42
N VAL A 84 -0.80 -4.22 -0.52
CA VAL A 84 -1.92 -4.29 -1.46
C VAL A 84 -3.11 -4.99 -0.83
N LEU A 85 -4.19 -4.26 -0.61
CA LEU A 85 -5.44 -4.78 -0.04
C LEU A 85 -6.33 -5.40 -1.13
N SER A 86 -6.33 -4.84 -2.34
CA SER A 86 -7.04 -5.38 -3.50
C SER A 86 -6.44 -4.87 -4.80
N GLY A 87 -6.60 -5.62 -5.90
CA GLY A 87 -6.06 -5.28 -7.22
C GLY A 87 -4.54 -5.40 -7.30
N SER A 88 -3.92 -4.59 -8.13
CA SER A 88 -2.47 -4.57 -8.33
C SER A 88 -1.95 -3.21 -8.77
N PHE A 89 -0.68 -2.95 -8.55
CA PHE A 89 0.05 -1.85 -9.16
C PHE A 89 1.45 -2.30 -9.60
N SER A 90 2.03 -1.60 -10.55
CA SER A 90 3.31 -1.94 -11.15
C SER A 90 4.18 -0.71 -11.37
N ASP A 91 5.47 -0.94 -11.46
CA ASP A 91 6.47 0.01 -11.93
C ASP A 91 7.55 -0.73 -12.75
N HIS A 92 8.70 -0.07 -13.00
CA HIS A 92 9.80 -0.66 -13.76
C HIS A 92 10.48 -1.85 -13.07
N ASP A 93 10.33 -1.99 -11.73
CA ASP A 93 10.95 -3.08 -10.95
C ASP A 93 10.04 -4.31 -10.86
N GLY A 94 8.70 -4.13 -10.99
CA GLY A 94 7.78 -5.27 -10.90
C GLY A 94 6.33 -4.91 -10.67
N ILE A 95 5.57 -5.90 -10.22
CA ILE A 95 4.14 -5.80 -9.91
C ILE A 95 3.92 -6.28 -8.48
N ALA A 96 3.16 -5.48 -7.70
CA ALA A 96 2.62 -5.88 -6.41
C ALA A 96 1.11 -6.16 -6.54
N ARG A 97 0.65 -7.30 -6.03
CA ARG A 97 -0.74 -7.79 -6.08
C ARG A 97 -1.34 -7.90 -4.71
N THR A 98 -2.64 -8.13 -4.66
CA THR A 98 -3.37 -8.37 -3.40
C THR A 98 -2.62 -9.32 -2.47
N GLY A 99 -2.40 -8.89 -1.23
CA GLY A 99 -1.66 -9.63 -0.20
C GLY A 99 -0.14 -9.43 -0.24
N GLU A 100 0.38 -8.75 -1.24
CA GLU A 100 1.82 -8.49 -1.37
C GLU A 100 2.19 -7.15 -0.74
N TYR A 101 3.45 -7.08 -0.29
CA TYR A 101 4.05 -5.93 0.35
C TYR A 101 5.29 -5.49 -0.41
N VAL A 102 5.40 -4.19 -0.61
CA VAL A 102 6.58 -3.59 -1.23
C VAL A 102 7.05 -2.40 -0.39
N TRP A 103 8.35 -2.22 -0.30
CA TRP A 103 8.94 -1.05 0.30
C TRP A 103 10.00 -0.44 -0.61
N ARG A 104 10.10 0.88 -0.56
CA ARG A 104 10.99 1.67 -1.40
C ARG A 104 12.07 2.30 -0.54
N LYS A 105 13.32 2.18 -0.99
CA LYS A 105 14.47 2.78 -0.29
C LYS A 105 14.40 4.31 -0.38
N PRO A 106 14.93 5.02 0.62
CA PRO A 106 15.21 6.44 0.48
C PRO A 106 15.97 6.73 -0.82
N THR A 107 15.65 7.84 -1.47
CA THR A 107 16.20 8.32 -2.74
C THR A 107 15.80 7.54 -3.99
N SER A 108 15.11 6.41 -3.89
CA SER A 108 14.56 5.71 -5.07
C SER A 108 13.52 6.57 -5.79
N MET A 109 13.35 6.30 -7.09
CA MET A 109 12.47 7.07 -7.97
C MET A 109 11.74 6.13 -8.91
N HIS A 110 10.45 6.38 -9.13
CA HIS A 110 9.66 5.63 -10.08
C HIS A 110 8.40 6.39 -10.53
N GLU A 111 7.76 5.88 -11.57
CA GLU A 111 6.37 6.07 -11.92
C GLU A 111 5.62 4.80 -11.58
N THR A 112 4.39 4.88 -11.10
CA THR A 112 3.61 3.71 -10.71
C THR A 112 2.29 3.70 -11.46
N HIS A 113 1.90 2.54 -11.98
CA HIS A 113 0.68 2.35 -12.76
C HIS A 113 -0.18 1.22 -12.18
N SER A 114 -1.51 1.40 -12.24
CA SER A 114 -2.46 0.34 -11.92
C SER A 114 -3.41 0.14 -13.10
N ALA A 115 -3.24 -0.97 -13.82
CA ALA A 115 -4.06 -1.28 -15.00
C ALA A 115 -5.51 -1.60 -14.65
N GLU A 116 -5.73 -2.34 -13.57
CA GLU A 116 -7.05 -2.82 -13.13
C GLU A 116 -7.61 -2.02 -11.95
N GLY A 117 -6.86 -1.06 -11.42
CA GLY A 117 -7.14 -0.39 -10.18
C GLY A 117 -6.67 -1.18 -8.97
N CYS A 118 -6.50 -0.49 -7.84
CA CYS A 118 -6.10 -1.13 -6.59
C CYS A 118 -6.55 -0.33 -5.37
N VAL A 119 -6.52 -1.00 -4.22
CA VAL A 119 -6.55 -0.37 -2.91
C VAL A 119 -5.29 -0.78 -2.16
N ILE A 120 -4.54 0.20 -1.67
CA ILE A 120 -3.31 -0.04 -0.92
C ILE A 120 -3.34 0.68 0.43
N LEU A 121 -2.71 0.07 1.42
CA LEU A 121 -2.28 0.76 2.63
C LEU A 121 -0.88 1.31 2.37
N ALA A 122 -0.71 2.63 2.44
CA ALA A 122 0.57 3.29 2.23
C ALA A 122 1.06 3.98 3.51
N VAL A 123 2.35 3.85 3.80
CA VAL A 123 3.03 4.46 4.95
C VAL A 123 4.19 5.30 4.45
N TYR A 124 4.11 6.59 4.69
CA TYR A 124 5.11 7.59 4.31
C TYR A 124 5.83 8.13 5.54
N ARG A 125 7.16 8.12 5.53
CA ARG A 125 7.97 8.80 6.54
C ARG A 125 8.24 10.26 6.19
N LYS A 126 8.16 10.59 4.90
CA LYS A 126 8.20 11.95 4.33
C LYS A 126 7.32 11.98 3.08
N PRO A 127 6.76 13.14 2.71
CA PRO A 127 6.03 13.30 1.47
C PRO A 127 6.92 13.01 0.25
N ASN A 128 6.37 12.30 -0.73
CA ASN A 128 7.03 12.09 -2.01
C ASN A 128 7.26 13.42 -2.73
N ILE A 129 8.36 13.50 -3.48
CA ILE A 129 8.74 14.67 -4.26
C ILE A 129 8.45 14.38 -5.73
N PHE A 130 7.53 15.14 -6.31
CA PHE A 130 7.12 14.96 -7.70
C PHE A 130 7.91 15.88 -8.62
N ARG A 131 8.21 15.37 -9.82
CA ARG A 131 8.88 16.14 -10.85
C ARG A 131 7.89 17.11 -11.50
N ASN A 132 8.18 18.40 -11.46
CA ASN A 132 7.52 19.42 -12.26
C ASN A 132 8.42 19.87 -13.41
N SER A 133 7.97 20.85 -14.21
CA SER A 133 8.75 21.44 -15.31
C SER A 133 10.07 22.10 -14.88
N ALA A 134 10.22 22.43 -13.61
CA ALA A 134 11.40 23.03 -13.00
C ALA A 134 12.32 22.02 -12.27
N GLY A 135 11.91 20.76 -12.16
CA GLY A 135 12.64 19.72 -11.42
C GLY A 135 11.81 18.99 -10.38
N PHE A 136 12.40 18.66 -9.23
CA PHE A 136 11.70 18.04 -8.11
C PHE A 136 11.31 19.09 -7.08
N GLU A 137 10.02 19.09 -6.66
CA GLU A 137 9.53 19.97 -5.58
C GLU A 137 8.89 19.16 -4.45
N PRO A 138 9.09 19.55 -3.19
CA PRO A 138 8.45 18.93 -2.05
C PRO A 138 6.94 19.24 -2.03
N GLY A 139 6.12 18.22 -1.81
CA GLY A 139 4.71 18.36 -1.44
C GLY A 139 3.83 19.06 -2.48
N GLY A 140 3.49 18.33 -3.55
CA GLY A 140 2.80 18.77 -4.74
C GLY A 140 1.58 19.67 -4.55
N LYS A 141 1.68 20.90 -5.01
CA LYS A 141 0.53 21.60 -5.58
C LYS A 141 0.13 20.85 -6.85
N ARG A 142 -1.19 20.76 -7.11
CA ARG A 142 -1.81 20.07 -8.24
C ARG A 142 -0.99 20.26 -9.53
N VAL A 143 -0.23 19.26 -9.93
CA VAL A 143 0.49 19.26 -11.21
C VAL A 143 -0.54 18.93 -12.27
N LYS A 144 -0.91 19.91 -13.10
CA LYS A 144 -1.59 19.63 -14.36
C LYS A 144 -0.55 18.94 -15.24
N THR A 145 -0.74 17.67 -15.48
CA THR A 145 0.07 16.93 -16.46
C THR A 145 -0.44 17.30 -17.84
N ASP A 146 0.21 18.25 -18.51
CA ASP A 146 -0.02 18.56 -19.94
C ASP A 146 0.55 17.47 -20.87
N ARG A 147 0.86 16.32 -20.33
CA ARG A 147 1.31 15.17 -21.11
C ARG A 147 0.15 14.24 -21.35
N ALA A 148 -0.27 14.16 -22.61
CA ALA A 148 -1.14 13.10 -23.09
C ALA A 148 -0.61 11.75 -22.56
N PRO A 149 -1.51 10.80 -22.15
CA PRO A 149 -1.10 9.50 -21.68
C PRO A 149 -0.17 8.89 -22.74
N THR A 150 1.07 8.62 -22.35
CA THR A 150 1.96 7.78 -23.15
C THR A 150 1.26 6.43 -23.24
N THR A 151 0.69 6.13 -24.40
CA THR A 151 0.18 4.81 -24.72
C THR A 151 1.34 3.83 -24.52
N PHE A 152 1.26 3.07 -23.43
CA PHE A 152 2.08 1.88 -23.31
C PHE A 152 1.72 0.99 -24.49
N ASP A 153 2.68 0.80 -25.40
CA ASP A 153 2.49 -0.04 -26.57
C ASP A 153 2.12 -1.45 -26.09
N ALA A 154 0.85 -1.80 -26.22
CA ALA A 154 0.31 -3.12 -25.88
C ALA A 154 0.85 -4.22 -26.83
N LYS A 155 1.96 -3.97 -27.54
CA LYS A 155 2.64 -4.89 -28.45
C LYS A 155 3.97 -5.44 -27.95
N ALA A 156 4.31 -5.30 -26.68
CA ALA A 156 5.36 -6.11 -26.11
C ALA A 156 4.84 -7.56 -26.06
N LYS A 157 5.17 -8.35 -27.09
CA LYS A 157 4.98 -9.80 -27.10
C LYS A 157 5.67 -10.37 -25.88
N ILE A 158 4.88 -10.80 -24.90
CA ILE A 158 5.35 -11.64 -23.80
C ILE A 158 5.80 -12.95 -24.43
N THR A 159 7.08 -13.06 -24.70
CA THR A 159 7.70 -14.34 -25.08
C THR A 159 7.76 -15.19 -23.82
N THR A 160 6.75 -16.03 -23.64
CA THR A 160 6.68 -17.09 -22.62
C THR A 160 7.79 -18.11 -22.94
N LYS A 161 9.00 -17.89 -22.44
CA LYS A 161 10.08 -18.87 -22.41
C LYS A 161 10.82 -18.77 -21.08
N ALA A 162 10.27 -19.37 -20.07
CA ALA A 162 10.98 -20.03 -18.97
C ALA A 162 9.97 -20.84 -18.14
N ILE A 163 9.48 -21.95 -18.68
CA ILE A 163 8.91 -23.01 -17.84
C ILE A 163 10.09 -23.64 -17.13
N VAL A 164 10.32 -23.24 -15.88
CA VAL A 164 11.21 -23.96 -14.99
C VAL A 164 10.51 -25.29 -14.69
N LYS A 165 10.98 -26.38 -15.32
CA LYS A 165 10.58 -27.74 -14.97
C LYS A 165 11.03 -28.02 -13.55
N VAL A 166 10.07 -28.07 -12.62
CA VAL A 166 10.27 -28.65 -11.30
C VAL A 166 10.43 -30.16 -11.47
N PRO A 167 11.53 -30.81 -11.04
CA PRO A 167 11.67 -32.26 -11.15
C PRO A 167 10.76 -32.92 -10.11
N ALA A 168 9.75 -33.65 -10.61
CA ALA A 168 8.99 -34.59 -9.80
C ALA A 168 9.87 -35.79 -9.51
N LYS A 169 10.29 -36.01 -8.25
CA LYS A 169 10.54 -37.31 -7.63
C LYS A 169 11.26 -37.14 -6.29
N VAL A 170 10.49 -37.04 -5.22
CA VAL A 170 10.92 -37.58 -3.93
C VAL A 170 10.04 -38.79 -3.65
N LYS A 171 10.59 -39.98 -3.85
CA LYS A 171 9.98 -41.26 -3.43
C LYS A 171 10.05 -41.32 -1.90
N ALA A 172 8.89 -41.39 -1.28
CA ALA A 172 8.77 -41.76 0.13
C ALA A 172 9.26 -43.22 0.31
N LYS A 173 10.30 -43.39 1.14
CA LYS A 173 10.63 -44.70 1.71
C LYS A 173 9.79 -44.90 2.96
N ALA A 174 8.79 -45.74 2.85
CA ALA A 174 8.10 -46.32 4.00
C ALA A 174 8.98 -47.46 4.57
N GLY A 175 9.00 -47.59 5.90
CA GLY A 175 9.33 -48.85 6.55
C GLY A 175 10.55 -48.86 7.45
N ALA A 176 10.34 -48.60 8.75
CA ALA A 176 11.10 -49.29 9.79
C ALA A 176 10.13 -49.67 10.91
N LYS A 177 9.86 -51.00 10.98
CA LYS A 177 9.16 -51.67 12.07
C LYS A 177 10.01 -51.59 13.31
N VAL A 178 9.45 -51.09 14.41
CA VAL A 178 9.99 -51.29 15.75
C VAL A 178 9.34 -52.54 16.31
N LYS A 179 10.15 -53.55 16.62
CA LYS A 179 9.77 -54.73 17.42
C LYS A 179 10.00 -54.40 18.89
N ALA A 180 9.06 -54.87 19.67
CA ALA A 180 8.93 -55.06 21.11
C ALA A 180 10.09 -54.68 22.00
#